data_848525d616bcac245c8d79e75e80b88f
#
_entry.id   848525d616bcac245c8d79e75e80b88f
#
_cell.length_a   1.000
_cell.length_b   1.000
_cell.length_c   1.000
_cell.angle_alpha   90.00
_cell.angle_beta   90.00
_cell.angle_gamma   90.00
#
_symmetry.space_group_name_H-M   'P 1'
#
loop_
_entity.id
_entity.type
_entity.pdbx_description
1 polymer ?
#
loop_
_entity_poly.entity_id
_entity_poly.type
_entity_poly.pdbx_seq_one_letter_code
_entity_poly.pdbx_strand_id
1 'polypeptide(L)'
;MAKILIVKLGYSETLDPEISRTSSLGDVLRTTVLLHKFKDDHVSWLVDEHAYPLLEDNPLIQRILIYDLNSVLQLQHERFDTVINLEKVPGICALCDSIDAWRRFGFRFDSSNGTAQAYDHAERAMSLCDNKDLKKNHEQYWQEALYHMIGAEWDKEEYILGYKPKSSVQYDIGFNWSVGSKWPNKAWKKENWKKLEEIIGNKFTVCYQKGMNELHEYIEWVNSCRLLITNDSLGLHIAFALRKKTIALYGPTSSKEICLYNRGIILLPETDYECIPCLIPTCTQEKVCMDHISPERVFKAVNKILGSTEHE
;
A
#
# COMPACT_ATOMS: atom_id res chain seq x y z
N MET A 1 28.25 5.09 -7.52
CA MET A 1 27.31 4.62 -6.51
C MET A 1 26.95 5.82 -5.66
N ALA A 2 25.75 6.36 -5.85
CA ALA A 2 25.26 7.51 -5.11
C ALA A 2 24.70 7.06 -3.74
N LYS A 3 24.70 7.98 -2.76
CA LYS A 3 24.06 7.75 -1.44
C LYS A 3 22.64 8.32 -1.48
N ILE A 4 21.66 7.43 -1.40
CA ILE A 4 20.24 7.79 -1.45
C ILE A 4 19.62 7.59 -0.07
N LEU A 5 18.85 8.56 0.41
CA LEU A 5 18.00 8.42 1.57
C LEU A 5 16.54 8.46 1.12
N ILE A 6 15.81 7.38 1.39
CA ILE A 6 14.35 7.34 1.24
C ILE A 6 13.73 7.49 2.62
N VAL A 7 12.82 8.43 2.77
CA VAL A 7 12.04 8.65 3.99
C VAL A 7 10.58 8.30 3.71
N LYS A 8 10.18 7.11 4.14
CA LYS A 8 8.79 6.64 4.08
C LYS A 8 8.49 5.83 5.33
N LEU A 9 7.81 6.49 6.27
CA LEU A 9 7.43 5.94 7.58
C LEU A 9 6.08 5.21 7.49
N GLY A 10 5.29 5.52 6.46
CA GLY A 10 3.91 5.09 6.35
C GLY A 10 2.95 6.02 7.08
N TYR A 11 3.41 7.18 7.54
CA TYR A 11 2.56 8.21 8.12
C TYR A 11 1.69 8.81 7.02
N SER A 12 0.46 8.96 7.34
CA SER A 12 -0.57 8.89 6.35
C SER A 12 -0.75 10.12 5.52
N GLU A 13 -1.11 9.86 4.32
CA GLU A 13 -1.68 10.78 3.35
C GLU A 13 -3.20 10.98 3.53
N THR A 14 -3.76 10.65 4.71
CA THR A 14 -5.18 10.86 5.00
C THR A 14 -5.44 12.32 5.33
N LEU A 15 -6.66 12.78 5.01
CA LEU A 15 -7.15 14.11 5.36
C LEU A 15 -7.49 14.24 6.86
N ASP A 16 -7.35 13.17 7.63
CA ASP A 16 -7.62 13.14 9.07
C ASP A 16 -6.31 13.20 9.86
N PRO A 17 -6.03 14.31 10.58
CA PRO A 17 -4.80 14.48 11.33
C PRO A 17 -4.63 13.50 12.49
N GLU A 18 -5.72 12.99 13.09
CA GLU A 18 -5.65 12.10 14.25
C GLU A 18 -5.09 10.73 13.88
N ILE A 19 -5.45 10.22 12.69
CA ILE A 19 -4.98 8.94 12.18
C ILE A 19 -3.73 9.06 11.29
N SER A 20 -3.28 10.28 11.00
CA SER A 20 -2.13 10.53 10.12
C SER A 20 -0.81 9.97 10.67
N ARG A 21 -0.68 9.80 11.97
CA ARG A 21 0.53 9.28 12.64
C ARG A 21 0.55 7.76 12.81
N THR A 22 -0.50 7.07 12.40
CA THR A 22 -0.53 5.60 12.41
C THR A 22 0.11 5.09 11.13
N SER A 23 1.09 4.20 11.23
CA SER A 23 1.81 3.68 10.06
C SER A 23 0.89 2.92 9.12
N SER A 24 0.90 3.30 7.84
CA SER A 24 0.24 2.61 6.73
C SER A 24 1.22 1.64 6.09
N LEU A 25 1.24 0.42 6.54
CA LEU A 25 2.18 -0.61 6.11
C LEU A 25 2.12 -0.88 4.60
N GLY A 26 0.92 -0.83 4.01
CA GLY A 26 0.73 -0.96 2.57
C GLY A 26 1.41 0.17 1.77
N ASP A 27 1.42 1.41 2.33
CA ASP A 27 2.07 2.55 1.70
C ASP A 27 3.60 2.43 1.71
N VAL A 28 4.17 1.86 2.77
CA VAL A 28 5.61 1.55 2.81
C VAL A 28 5.94 0.49 1.77
N LEU A 29 5.21 -0.63 1.73
CA LEU A 29 5.49 -1.72 0.81
C LEU A 29 5.34 -1.30 -0.66
N ARG A 30 4.28 -0.56 -1.02
CA ARG A 30 4.11 -0.10 -2.42
C ARG A 30 5.18 0.89 -2.87
N THR A 31 5.82 1.60 -1.92
CA THR A 31 6.90 2.53 -2.22
C THR A 31 8.20 1.82 -2.61
N THR A 32 8.34 0.54 -2.30
CA THR A 32 9.53 -0.26 -2.66
C THR A 32 9.77 -0.36 -4.17
N VAL A 33 8.79 -0.02 -5.01
CA VAL A 33 8.98 0.09 -6.47
C VAL A 33 10.07 1.09 -6.84
N LEU A 34 10.30 2.14 -6.04
CA LEU A 34 11.36 3.12 -6.30
C LEU A 34 12.76 2.52 -6.19
N LEU A 35 12.95 1.42 -5.46
CA LEU A 35 14.24 0.76 -5.32
C LEU A 35 14.81 0.29 -6.67
N HIS A 36 13.96 -0.04 -7.63
CA HIS A 36 14.43 -0.41 -8.98
C HIS A 36 15.22 0.71 -9.66
N LYS A 37 14.88 1.98 -9.37
CA LYS A 37 15.58 3.15 -9.90
C LYS A 37 16.98 3.31 -9.32
N PHE A 38 17.18 2.82 -8.10
CA PHE A 38 18.40 3.00 -7.30
C PHE A 38 19.15 1.68 -7.06
N LYS A 39 18.92 0.66 -7.90
CA LYS A 39 19.47 -0.70 -7.75
C LYS A 39 21.00 -0.75 -7.70
N ASP A 40 21.68 0.23 -8.30
CA ASP A 40 23.14 0.33 -8.39
C ASP A 40 23.70 1.37 -7.36
N ASP A 41 22.84 1.88 -6.47
CA ASP A 41 23.19 2.92 -5.50
C ASP A 41 23.17 2.39 -4.06
N HIS A 42 23.68 3.18 -3.12
CA HIS A 42 23.65 2.88 -1.69
C HIS A 42 22.40 3.49 -1.06
N VAL A 43 21.37 2.68 -0.89
CA VAL A 43 20.08 3.12 -0.34
C VAL A 43 20.04 2.97 1.18
N SER A 44 19.79 4.07 1.88
CA SER A 44 19.34 4.11 3.27
C SER A 44 17.84 4.39 3.30
N TRP A 45 17.10 3.73 4.18
CA TRP A 45 15.66 3.93 4.33
C TRP A 45 15.30 4.25 5.77
N LEU A 46 14.65 5.40 6.01
CA LEU A 46 14.07 5.75 7.31
C LEU A 46 12.62 5.30 7.35
N VAL A 47 12.27 4.44 8.30
CA VAL A 47 10.98 3.76 8.41
C VAL A 47 10.45 3.76 9.84
N ASP A 48 9.12 3.67 10.01
CA ASP A 48 8.49 3.35 11.30
C ASP A 48 8.78 1.89 11.71
N GLU A 49 8.97 1.64 13.01
CA GLU A 49 9.32 0.31 13.54
C GLU A 49 8.31 -0.79 13.12
N HIS A 50 7.00 -0.45 13.07
CA HIS A 50 5.96 -1.40 12.68
C HIS A 50 6.06 -1.83 11.21
N ALA A 51 6.68 -1.01 10.35
CA ALA A 51 6.86 -1.33 8.94
C ALA A 51 8.22 -1.94 8.61
N TYR A 52 9.16 -1.94 9.57
CA TYR A 52 10.50 -2.52 9.41
C TYR A 52 10.48 -3.95 8.83
N PRO A 53 9.61 -4.89 9.29
CA PRO A 53 9.62 -6.27 8.80
C PRO A 53 9.27 -6.41 7.30
N LEU A 54 8.71 -5.37 6.67
CA LEU A 54 8.43 -5.35 5.23
C LEU A 54 9.69 -5.06 4.40
N LEU A 55 10.67 -4.39 5.01
CA LEU A 55 11.90 -3.94 4.38
C LEU A 55 13.12 -4.78 4.79
N GLU A 56 13.05 -5.49 5.91
CA GLU A 56 14.11 -6.34 6.44
C GLU A 56 14.58 -7.32 5.35
N ASP A 57 15.90 -7.51 5.25
CA ASP A 57 16.55 -8.36 4.23
C ASP A 57 16.29 -7.96 2.77
N ASN A 58 15.80 -6.73 2.51
CA ASN A 58 15.62 -6.25 1.14
C ASN A 58 17.00 -6.08 0.47
N PRO A 59 17.27 -6.79 -0.66
CA PRO A 59 18.59 -6.81 -1.28
C PRO A 59 19.00 -5.44 -1.89
N LEU A 60 18.07 -4.51 -2.04
CA LEU A 60 18.33 -3.18 -2.59
C LEU A 60 18.41 -2.08 -1.51
N ILE A 61 18.31 -2.43 -0.23
CA ILE A 61 18.46 -1.49 0.88
C ILE A 61 19.69 -1.89 1.69
N GLN A 62 20.70 -1.04 1.72
CA GLN A 62 21.93 -1.30 2.47
C GLN A 62 21.83 -0.92 3.94
N ARG A 63 20.91 0.02 4.28
CA ARG A 63 20.72 0.45 5.66
C ARG A 63 19.26 0.82 5.92
N ILE A 64 18.65 0.17 6.89
CA ILE A 64 17.33 0.53 7.40
C ILE A 64 17.51 1.24 8.74
N LEU A 65 16.91 2.43 8.88
CA LEU A 65 16.89 3.23 10.08
C LEU A 65 15.47 3.27 10.63
N ILE A 66 15.32 2.95 11.90
CA ILE A 66 14.05 3.17 12.59
C ILE A 66 13.92 4.65 12.95
N TYR A 67 12.73 5.22 12.75
CA TYR A 67 12.46 6.60 13.08
C TYR A 67 12.40 6.79 14.60
N ASP A 68 13.52 7.20 15.16
CA ASP A 68 13.71 7.57 16.56
C ASP A 68 14.64 8.78 16.68
N LEU A 69 14.83 9.30 17.89
CA LEU A 69 15.71 10.43 18.12
C LEU A 69 17.16 10.13 17.72
N ASN A 70 17.64 8.91 17.93
CA ASN A 70 19.01 8.53 17.60
C ASN A 70 19.24 8.58 16.08
N SER A 71 18.34 7.99 15.30
CA SER A 71 18.39 8.04 13.83
C SER A 71 18.27 9.46 13.29
N VAL A 72 17.40 10.29 13.89
CA VAL A 72 17.25 11.70 13.53
C VAL A 72 18.56 12.46 13.72
N LEU A 73 19.21 12.32 14.89
CA LEU A 73 20.48 12.98 15.17
C LEU A 73 21.61 12.49 14.25
N GLN A 74 21.66 11.20 13.93
CA GLN A 74 22.65 10.68 12.98
C GLN A 74 22.46 11.30 11.59
N LEU A 75 21.24 11.31 11.08
CA LEU A 75 20.93 11.83 9.75
C LEU A 75 21.28 13.31 9.58
N GLN A 76 21.19 14.12 10.65
CA GLN A 76 21.58 15.53 10.61
C GLN A 76 23.09 15.76 10.43
N HIS A 77 23.92 14.75 10.67
CA HIS A 77 25.38 14.80 10.51
C HIS A 77 25.89 14.00 9.31
N GLU A 78 24.98 13.44 8.52
CA GLU A 78 25.31 12.69 7.31
C GLU A 78 25.04 13.51 6.05
N ARG A 79 25.74 13.12 4.97
CA ARG A 79 25.55 13.71 3.65
C ARG A 79 25.07 12.65 2.67
N PHE A 80 24.07 13.01 1.88
CA PHE A 80 23.50 12.21 0.81
C PHE A 80 23.60 12.90 -0.56
N ASP A 81 23.65 12.13 -1.62
CA ASP A 81 23.51 12.67 -2.96
C ASP A 81 22.05 13.04 -3.24
N THR A 82 21.12 12.22 -2.72
CA THR A 82 19.69 12.45 -2.89
C THR A 82 18.91 12.09 -1.63
N VAL A 83 18.00 12.97 -1.20
CA VAL A 83 16.99 12.71 -0.18
C VAL A 83 15.61 12.70 -0.85
N ILE A 84 14.84 11.64 -0.63
CA ILE A 84 13.48 11.47 -1.14
C ILE A 84 12.55 11.40 0.06
N ASN A 85 11.83 12.48 0.33
CA ASN A 85 10.85 12.54 1.42
C ASN A 85 9.44 12.33 0.88
N LEU A 86 8.83 11.22 1.25
CA LEU A 86 7.48 10.84 0.85
C LEU A 86 6.45 10.98 1.98
N GLU A 87 6.78 11.78 3.00
CA GLU A 87 5.92 12.07 4.13
C GLU A 87 5.55 13.55 4.19
N LYS A 88 4.25 13.84 4.37
CA LYS A 88 3.73 15.22 4.50
C LYS A 88 3.68 15.74 5.94
N VAL A 89 4.16 14.97 6.90
CA VAL A 89 4.22 15.42 8.30
C VAL A 89 5.24 16.56 8.42
N PRO A 90 4.86 17.78 8.86
CA PRO A 90 5.76 18.94 8.82
C PRO A 90 7.10 18.73 9.53
N GLY A 91 7.11 18.00 10.67
CA GLY A 91 8.35 17.68 11.38
C GLY A 91 9.28 16.77 10.58
N ILE A 92 8.74 15.84 9.80
CA ILE A 92 9.52 14.96 8.91
C ILE A 92 10.06 15.77 7.71
N CYS A 93 9.24 16.65 7.15
CA CYS A 93 9.69 17.58 6.10
C CYS A 93 10.85 18.44 6.59
N ALA A 94 10.73 19.02 7.79
CA ALA A 94 11.80 19.84 8.40
C ALA A 94 13.09 19.02 8.66
N LEU A 95 12.96 17.77 9.12
CA LEU A 95 14.10 16.86 9.24
C LEU A 95 14.79 16.68 7.88
N CYS A 96 14.04 16.33 6.84
CA CYS A 96 14.59 16.07 5.51
C CYS A 96 15.27 17.32 4.90
N ASP A 97 14.74 18.51 5.19
CA ASP A 97 15.34 19.78 4.76
C ASP A 97 16.64 20.10 5.50
N SER A 98 16.81 19.63 6.76
CA SER A 98 18.00 19.83 7.56
C SER A 98 19.16 18.90 7.22
N ILE A 99 18.92 17.79 6.52
CA ILE A 99 19.94 16.83 6.10
C ILE A 99 20.75 17.42 4.94
N ASP A 100 22.07 17.30 4.96
CA ASP A 100 22.92 17.74 3.85
C ASP A 100 22.71 16.85 2.61
N ALA A 101 22.20 17.42 1.51
CA ALA A 101 21.93 16.69 0.27
C ALA A 101 22.07 17.58 -0.96
N TRP A 102 22.54 16.97 -2.07
CA TRP A 102 22.63 17.65 -3.37
C TRP A 102 21.27 17.83 -4.02
N ARG A 103 20.42 16.81 -3.94
CA ARG A 103 19.07 16.81 -4.53
C ARG A 103 18.05 16.41 -3.50
N ARG A 104 16.85 16.98 -3.60
CA ARG A 104 15.70 16.63 -2.78
C ARG A 104 14.49 16.44 -3.66
N PHE A 105 13.70 15.42 -3.34
CA PHE A 105 12.44 15.11 -4.00
C PHE A 105 11.34 14.88 -2.98
N GLY A 106 10.09 15.00 -3.43
CA GLY A 106 8.91 14.77 -2.61
C GLY A 106 8.49 16.02 -1.86
N PHE A 107 8.40 15.95 -0.53
CA PHE A 107 7.82 17.02 0.27
C PHE A 107 8.86 17.72 1.14
N ARG A 108 8.71 19.04 1.30
CA ARG A 108 9.57 19.94 2.08
C ARG A 108 8.78 20.69 3.16
N PHE A 109 9.47 21.31 4.08
CA PHE A 109 8.87 22.15 5.11
C PHE A 109 8.77 23.60 4.63
N ASP A 110 7.60 24.19 4.79
CA ASP A 110 7.42 25.63 4.64
C ASP A 110 7.50 26.30 6.01
N SER A 111 8.64 26.95 6.29
CA SER A 111 8.87 27.64 7.54
C SER A 111 8.02 28.90 7.73
N SER A 112 7.39 29.43 6.68
CA SER A 112 6.56 30.62 6.76
C SER A 112 5.20 30.36 7.42
N ASN A 113 4.66 29.16 7.27
CA ASN A 113 3.35 28.76 7.77
C ASN A 113 3.33 27.44 8.56
N GLY A 114 4.49 26.74 8.66
CA GLY A 114 4.61 25.51 9.43
C GLY A 114 3.99 24.28 8.76
N THR A 115 3.77 24.29 7.46
CA THR A 115 3.13 23.22 6.70
C THR A 115 4.10 22.46 5.80
N ALA A 116 3.63 21.35 5.21
CA ALA A 116 4.34 20.69 4.13
C ALA A 116 4.07 21.37 2.79
N GLN A 117 5.07 21.40 1.92
CA GLN A 117 4.98 21.82 0.52
C GLN A 117 5.65 20.79 -0.38
N ALA A 118 5.45 20.89 -1.70
CA ALA A 118 6.13 20.04 -2.67
C ALA A 118 7.50 20.61 -3.07
N TYR A 119 8.48 19.72 -3.32
CA TYR A 119 9.59 20.01 -4.23
C TYR A 119 9.11 19.86 -5.68
N ASP A 120 9.94 20.27 -6.65
CA ASP A 120 9.70 20.06 -8.08
C ASP A 120 9.30 18.62 -8.37
N HIS A 121 8.34 18.43 -9.27
CA HIS A 121 7.74 17.14 -9.63
C HIS A 121 6.73 16.55 -8.62
N ALA A 122 6.65 17.04 -7.38
CA ALA A 122 5.74 16.52 -6.36
C ALA A 122 4.46 17.36 -6.19
N GLU A 123 4.29 18.46 -6.94
CA GLU A 123 3.14 19.38 -6.81
C GLU A 123 1.81 18.68 -7.09
N ARG A 124 1.80 17.78 -8.09
CA ARG A 124 0.60 16.98 -8.38
C ARG A 124 0.26 16.02 -7.27
N ALA A 125 1.25 15.32 -6.70
CA ALA A 125 1.04 14.44 -5.55
C ALA A 125 0.52 15.21 -4.34
N MET A 126 1.06 16.41 -4.07
CA MET A 126 0.55 17.30 -3.04
C MET A 126 -0.91 17.67 -3.29
N SER A 127 -1.24 18.12 -4.50
CA SER A 127 -2.61 18.49 -4.87
C SER A 127 -3.60 17.32 -4.71
N LEU A 128 -3.20 16.10 -5.05
CA LEU A 128 -4.01 14.88 -4.85
C LEU A 128 -4.26 14.59 -3.36
N CYS A 129 -3.30 14.90 -2.50
CA CYS A 129 -3.46 14.72 -1.07
C CYS A 129 -4.38 15.78 -0.42
N ASP A 130 -4.43 16.98 -0.98
CA ASP A 130 -5.13 18.13 -0.39
C ASP A 130 -6.51 18.39 -1.04
N ASN A 131 -6.78 17.81 -2.21
CA ASN A 131 -8.02 18.00 -2.95
C ASN A 131 -8.73 16.66 -3.18
N LYS A 132 -9.85 16.49 -2.46
CA LYS A 132 -10.66 15.27 -2.51
C LYS A 132 -11.26 15.00 -3.88
N ASP A 133 -11.75 16.04 -4.59
CA ASP A 133 -12.38 15.87 -5.89
C ASP A 133 -11.33 15.50 -6.94
N LEU A 134 -10.15 16.09 -6.87
CA LEU A 134 -9.04 15.72 -7.73
C LEU A 134 -8.63 14.26 -7.49
N LYS A 135 -8.54 13.84 -6.22
CA LYS A 135 -8.20 12.47 -5.85
C LYS A 135 -9.28 11.48 -6.29
N LYS A 136 -10.57 11.83 -6.17
CA LYS A 136 -11.70 10.99 -6.59
C LYS A 136 -11.66 10.71 -8.10
N ASN A 137 -11.25 11.70 -8.89
CA ASN A 137 -11.22 11.65 -10.36
C ASN A 137 -9.86 11.23 -10.92
N HIS A 138 -8.89 10.94 -10.06
CA HIS A 138 -7.54 10.54 -10.46
C HIS A 138 -7.54 9.16 -11.10
N GLU A 139 -6.82 8.98 -12.22
CA GLU A 139 -6.81 7.74 -13.02
C GLU A 139 -5.42 7.11 -13.18
N GLN A 140 -4.39 7.72 -12.59
CA GLN A 140 -3.03 7.18 -12.64
C GLN A 140 -2.78 6.18 -11.51
N TYR A 141 -1.96 5.19 -11.78
CA TYR A 141 -1.45 4.30 -10.76
C TYR A 141 -0.58 5.06 -9.75
N TRP A 142 -0.64 4.66 -8.50
CA TRP A 142 0.18 5.29 -7.46
C TRP A 142 1.68 5.17 -7.73
N GLN A 143 2.11 4.08 -8.33
CA GLN A 143 3.49 3.86 -8.74
C GLN A 143 3.95 4.91 -9.76
N GLU A 144 3.11 5.30 -10.71
CA GLU A 144 3.40 6.40 -11.65
C GLU A 144 3.58 7.72 -10.90
N ALA A 145 2.71 7.99 -9.90
CA ALA A 145 2.83 9.20 -9.08
C ALA A 145 4.16 9.21 -8.31
N LEU A 146 4.55 8.08 -7.70
CA LEU A 146 5.83 7.96 -6.98
C LEU A 146 7.04 8.22 -7.90
N TYR A 147 7.07 7.62 -9.09
CA TYR A 147 8.15 7.84 -10.06
C TYR A 147 8.17 9.28 -10.56
N HIS A 148 7.01 9.86 -10.83
CA HIS A 148 6.91 11.25 -11.22
C HIS A 148 7.47 12.20 -10.16
N MET A 149 7.22 11.93 -8.87
CA MET A 149 7.74 12.73 -7.75
C MET A 149 9.29 12.79 -7.72
N ILE A 150 9.98 11.84 -8.32
CA ILE A 150 11.45 11.82 -8.45
C ILE A 150 11.94 12.17 -9.85
N GLY A 151 11.07 12.73 -10.71
CA GLY A 151 11.40 13.10 -12.08
C GLY A 151 11.68 11.91 -12.99
N ALA A 152 11.05 10.77 -12.79
CA ALA A 152 11.22 9.54 -13.55
C ALA A 152 9.87 9.01 -14.09
N GLU A 153 9.94 8.05 -15.00
CA GLU A 153 8.79 7.32 -15.52
C GLU A 153 8.79 5.89 -14.98
N TRP A 154 7.59 5.38 -14.66
CA TRP A 154 7.38 4.03 -14.19
C TRP A 154 7.13 3.07 -15.37
N ASP A 155 7.90 1.99 -15.45
CA ASP A 155 7.79 0.95 -16.47
C ASP A 155 7.28 -0.38 -15.88
N LYS A 156 6.23 -0.30 -15.08
CA LYS A 156 5.56 -1.44 -14.42
C LYS A 156 6.44 -2.25 -13.47
N GLU A 157 7.45 -1.62 -12.88
CA GLU A 157 8.24 -2.22 -11.82
C GLU A 157 7.33 -2.68 -10.68
N GLU A 158 7.61 -3.88 -10.16
CA GLU A 158 6.82 -4.50 -9.12
C GLU A 158 7.37 -4.21 -7.73
N TYR A 159 6.55 -4.43 -6.70
CA TYR A 159 6.96 -4.29 -5.30
C TYR A 159 8.09 -5.26 -4.96
N ILE A 160 8.99 -4.84 -4.07
CA ILE A 160 10.10 -5.64 -3.58
C ILE A 160 9.91 -5.85 -2.08
N LEU A 161 9.45 -7.05 -1.73
CA LEU A 161 9.39 -7.49 -0.33
C LEU A 161 10.78 -7.97 0.10
N GLY A 162 11.26 -7.52 1.26
CA GLY A 162 12.54 -7.97 1.80
C GLY A 162 12.46 -9.42 2.26
N TYR A 163 11.48 -9.73 3.10
CA TYR A 163 11.26 -11.08 3.60
C TYR A 163 10.89 -12.08 2.49
N LYS A 164 11.62 -13.21 2.46
CA LYS A 164 11.36 -14.31 1.51
C LYS A 164 10.62 -15.44 2.22
N PRO A 165 9.31 -15.62 1.96
CA PRO A 165 8.54 -16.68 2.63
C PRO A 165 9.02 -18.07 2.23
N LYS A 166 8.93 -19.01 3.19
CA LYS A 166 9.34 -20.40 3.07
C LYS A 166 8.14 -21.34 2.88
N SER A 167 6.92 -20.87 3.13
CA SER A 167 5.70 -21.67 2.97
C SER A 167 5.49 -22.11 1.52
N SER A 168 5.01 -23.32 1.33
CA SER A 168 4.47 -23.79 0.07
C SER A 168 2.97 -23.45 -0.02
N VAL A 169 2.41 -23.54 -1.22
CA VAL A 169 0.95 -23.40 -1.43
C VAL A 169 0.22 -24.56 -0.75
N GLN A 170 -0.72 -24.23 0.13
CA GLN A 170 -1.54 -25.16 0.91
C GLN A 170 -3.03 -24.98 0.66
N TYR A 171 -3.45 -23.77 0.27
CA TYR A 171 -4.84 -23.40 0.09
C TYR A 171 -5.09 -22.82 -1.30
N ASP A 172 -6.26 -23.13 -1.86
CA ASP A 172 -6.67 -22.52 -3.11
C ASP A 172 -7.01 -21.05 -2.92
N ILE A 173 -7.69 -20.71 -1.82
CA ILE A 173 -8.21 -19.36 -1.56
C ILE A 173 -7.90 -18.92 -0.14
N GLY A 174 -7.27 -17.77 0.00
CA GLY A 174 -7.13 -17.03 1.25
C GLY A 174 -8.17 -15.94 1.36
N PHE A 175 -8.91 -15.88 2.48
CA PHE A 175 -9.83 -14.80 2.82
C PHE A 175 -9.16 -13.79 3.71
N ASN A 176 -8.72 -12.68 3.14
CA ASN A 176 -8.20 -11.52 3.88
C ASN A 176 -9.37 -10.62 4.30
N TRP A 177 -10.13 -11.09 5.26
CA TRP A 177 -11.42 -10.55 5.67
C TRP A 177 -11.34 -9.34 6.61
N SER A 178 -10.23 -9.18 7.30
CA SER A 178 -10.04 -8.11 8.27
C SER A 178 -9.35 -6.90 7.64
N VAL A 179 -9.71 -5.71 8.10
CA VAL A 179 -9.08 -4.44 7.75
C VAL A 179 -8.54 -3.75 8.99
N GLY A 180 -7.56 -2.87 8.82
CA GLY A 180 -7.04 -2.05 9.92
C GLY A 180 -8.11 -1.08 10.47
N SER A 181 -7.93 -0.65 11.73
CA SER A 181 -8.83 0.26 12.43
C SER A 181 -8.98 1.64 11.76
N LYS A 182 -8.01 2.03 10.96
CA LYS A 182 -7.95 3.32 10.25
C LYS A 182 -9.10 3.51 9.24
N TRP A 183 -9.54 2.44 8.57
CA TRP A 183 -10.55 2.47 7.51
C TRP A 183 -11.56 1.33 7.67
N PRO A 184 -12.38 1.35 8.74
CA PRO A 184 -13.31 0.25 9.02
C PRO A 184 -14.36 0.04 7.92
N ASN A 185 -14.74 1.09 7.18
CA ASN A 185 -15.69 1.01 6.08
C ASN A 185 -15.19 0.29 4.82
N LYS A 186 -13.90 -0.06 4.76
CA LYS A 186 -13.36 -0.96 3.72
C LYS A 186 -13.73 -2.43 3.96
N ALA A 187 -14.18 -2.77 5.15
CA ALA A 187 -14.51 -4.14 5.48
C ALA A 187 -15.74 -4.63 4.73
N TRP A 188 -15.61 -5.76 4.05
CA TRP A 188 -16.75 -6.55 3.58
C TRP A 188 -17.35 -7.30 4.77
N LYS A 189 -18.68 -7.39 4.90
CA LYS A 189 -19.36 -7.99 6.05
C LYS A 189 -18.95 -9.45 6.27
N LYS A 190 -18.85 -9.85 7.56
CA LYS A 190 -18.54 -11.24 7.92
C LYS A 190 -19.53 -12.25 7.36
N GLU A 191 -20.80 -11.88 7.29
CA GLU A 191 -21.88 -12.70 6.72
C GLU A 191 -21.63 -12.99 5.24
N ASN A 192 -21.12 -12.02 4.49
CA ASN A 192 -20.80 -12.20 3.07
C ASN A 192 -19.61 -13.15 2.87
N TRP A 193 -18.59 -13.10 3.74
CA TRP A 193 -17.47 -14.05 3.70
C TRP A 193 -17.95 -15.48 3.97
N LYS A 194 -18.82 -15.67 4.98
CA LYS A 194 -19.42 -16.97 5.28
C LYS A 194 -20.28 -17.51 4.11
N LYS A 195 -21.13 -16.64 3.55
CA LYS A 195 -21.94 -17.00 2.40
C LYS A 195 -21.08 -17.36 1.17
N LEU A 196 -19.97 -16.66 0.95
CA LEU A 196 -19.02 -17.00 -0.10
C LEU A 196 -18.41 -18.39 0.14
N GLU A 197 -18.00 -18.71 1.37
CA GLU A 197 -17.48 -20.02 1.73
C GLU A 197 -18.51 -21.13 1.48
N GLU A 198 -19.77 -20.91 1.86
CA GLU A 198 -20.88 -21.84 1.58
C GLU A 198 -21.08 -22.08 0.07
N ILE A 199 -21.00 -21.00 -0.74
CA ILE A 199 -21.11 -21.10 -2.21
C ILE A 199 -19.92 -21.86 -2.81
N ILE A 200 -18.71 -21.65 -2.29
CA ILE A 200 -17.50 -22.35 -2.71
C ILE A 200 -17.62 -23.86 -2.40
N GLY A 201 -18.19 -24.18 -1.24
CA GLY A 201 -18.37 -25.58 -0.79
C GLY A 201 -17.06 -26.36 -0.79
N ASN A 202 -17.07 -27.56 -1.31
CA ASN A 202 -15.89 -28.43 -1.39
C ASN A 202 -15.08 -28.26 -2.68
N LYS A 203 -15.43 -27.29 -3.53
CA LYS A 203 -14.73 -27.08 -4.81
C LYS A 203 -13.31 -26.58 -4.66
N PHE A 204 -13.06 -25.72 -3.66
CA PHE A 204 -11.75 -25.14 -3.36
C PHE A 204 -11.50 -25.16 -1.86
N THR A 205 -10.23 -25.37 -1.49
CA THR A 205 -9.79 -25.24 -0.09
C THR A 205 -9.68 -23.77 0.30
N VAL A 206 -10.33 -23.39 1.40
CA VAL A 206 -10.38 -22.01 1.91
C VAL A 206 -9.66 -21.90 3.24
N CYS A 207 -8.94 -20.79 3.45
CA CYS A 207 -8.41 -20.42 4.75
C CYS A 207 -8.67 -18.95 5.05
N TYR A 208 -8.77 -18.61 6.34
CA TYR A 208 -8.98 -17.25 6.83
C TYR A 208 -7.71 -16.66 7.41
N GLN A 209 -7.54 -15.36 7.22
CA GLN A 209 -6.53 -14.58 7.95
C GLN A 209 -6.74 -14.72 9.48
N LYS A 210 -5.66 -15.02 10.22
CA LYS A 210 -5.68 -15.21 11.67
C LYS A 210 -5.29 -13.96 12.48
N GLY A 211 -4.92 -12.88 11.81
CA GLY A 211 -4.45 -11.62 12.41
C GLY A 211 -3.18 -11.11 11.72
N MET A 212 -2.68 -9.96 12.17
CA MET A 212 -1.50 -9.28 11.62
C MET A 212 -0.49 -8.92 12.73
N ASN A 213 -0.53 -9.59 13.87
CA ASN A 213 0.36 -9.28 14.99
C ASN A 213 1.82 -9.52 14.63
N GLU A 214 2.07 -10.58 13.85
CA GLU A 214 3.39 -10.94 13.33
C GLU A 214 3.38 -10.85 11.80
N LEU A 215 4.06 -9.85 11.24
CA LEU A 215 4.03 -9.61 9.79
C LEU A 215 4.63 -10.75 8.99
N HIS A 216 5.68 -11.41 9.46
CA HIS A 216 6.26 -12.56 8.77
C HIS A 216 5.26 -13.72 8.68
N GLU A 217 4.53 -14.04 9.76
CA GLU A 217 3.48 -15.05 9.73
C GLU A 217 2.35 -14.70 8.76
N TYR A 218 2.01 -13.41 8.70
CA TYR A 218 1.02 -12.92 7.75
C TYR A 218 1.49 -13.06 6.30
N ILE A 219 2.75 -12.74 6.01
CA ILE A 219 3.35 -12.93 4.68
C ILE A 219 3.38 -14.42 4.30
N GLU A 220 3.77 -15.31 5.25
CA GLU A 220 3.75 -16.76 5.06
C GLU A 220 2.35 -17.26 4.74
N TRP A 221 1.33 -16.77 5.47
CA TRP A 221 -0.06 -17.13 5.20
C TRP A 221 -0.51 -16.68 3.80
N VAL A 222 -0.24 -15.44 3.39
CA VAL A 222 -0.56 -14.97 2.04
C VAL A 222 0.16 -15.83 1.00
N ASN A 223 1.43 -16.18 1.26
CA ASN A 223 2.20 -17.02 0.35
C ASN A 223 1.64 -18.45 0.23
N SER A 224 1.03 -18.98 1.28
CA SER A 224 0.42 -20.31 1.26
C SER A 224 -0.87 -20.42 0.43
N CYS A 225 -1.39 -19.29 -0.10
CA CYS A 225 -2.61 -19.25 -0.91
C CYS A 225 -2.28 -19.13 -2.40
N ARG A 226 -3.08 -19.78 -3.28
CA ARG A 226 -3.03 -19.61 -4.75
C ARG A 226 -3.69 -18.31 -5.18
N LEU A 227 -4.82 -17.97 -4.56
CA LEU A 227 -5.62 -16.78 -4.80
C LEU A 227 -5.89 -16.09 -3.46
N LEU A 228 -5.71 -14.78 -3.39
CA LEU A 228 -6.13 -13.98 -2.25
C LEU A 228 -7.39 -13.18 -2.62
N ILE A 229 -8.47 -13.33 -1.82
CA ILE A 229 -9.62 -12.43 -1.85
C ILE A 229 -9.43 -11.44 -0.70
N THR A 230 -9.41 -10.14 -0.99
CA THR A 230 -9.00 -9.14 -0.02
C THR A 230 -9.77 -7.83 -0.17
N ASN A 231 -10.02 -7.17 0.95
CA ASN A 231 -10.34 -5.75 0.95
C ASN A 231 -9.09 -4.94 0.55
N ASP A 232 -9.25 -3.63 0.27
CA ASP A 232 -8.13 -2.71 0.10
C ASP A 232 -7.36 -2.54 1.42
N SER A 233 -6.32 -3.36 1.61
CA SER A 233 -5.53 -3.46 2.84
C SER A 233 -4.11 -3.94 2.56
N LEU A 234 -3.27 -4.03 3.61
CA LEU A 234 -1.89 -4.54 3.51
C LEU A 234 -1.80 -5.88 2.75
N GLY A 235 -2.76 -6.80 2.95
CA GLY A 235 -2.76 -8.10 2.29
C GLY A 235 -2.76 -8.02 0.77
N LEU A 236 -3.42 -7.01 0.20
CA LEU A 236 -3.39 -6.76 -1.24
C LEU A 236 -1.97 -6.45 -1.72
N HIS A 237 -1.27 -5.57 -1.00
CA HIS A 237 0.10 -5.17 -1.35
C HIS A 237 1.11 -6.32 -1.16
N ILE A 238 0.95 -7.13 -0.11
CA ILE A 238 1.75 -8.36 0.08
C ILE A 238 1.50 -9.35 -1.07
N ALA A 239 0.23 -9.54 -1.46
CA ALA A 239 -0.11 -10.44 -2.57
C ALA A 239 0.56 -9.99 -3.89
N PHE A 240 0.63 -8.69 -4.15
CA PHE A 240 1.35 -8.15 -5.31
C PHE A 240 2.85 -8.40 -5.24
N ALA A 241 3.47 -8.14 -4.09
CA ALA A 241 4.89 -8.39 -3.86
C ALA A 241 5.24 -9.89 -4.03
N LEU A 242 4.33 -10.78 -3.64
CA LEU A 242 4.44 -12.24 -3.78
C LEU A 242 3.92 -12.77 -5.13
N ARG A 243 3.51 -11.88 -6.04
CA ARG A 243 2.97 -12.22 -7.37
C ARG A 243 1.76 -13.15 -7.34
N LYS A 244 0.94 -13.07 -6.30
CA LYS A 244 -0.26 -13.90 -6.14
C LYS A 244 -1.40 -13.40 -7.04
N LYS A 245 -2.27 -14.34 -7.45
CA LYS A 245 -3.57 -13.99 -8.04
C LYS A 245 -4.44 -13.32 -6.98
N THR A 246 -5.21 -12.28 -7.34
CA THR A 246 -6.00 -11.50 -6.38
C THR A 246 -7.41 -11.20 -6.88
N ILE A 247 -8.38 -11.19 -5.96
CA ILE A 247 -9.67 -10.51 -6.12
C ILE A 247 -9.72 -9.43 -5.07
N ALA A 248 -9.69 -8.16 -5.51
CA ALA A 248 -9.67 -7.01 -4.65
C ALA A 248 -11.06 -6.37 -4.57
N LEU A 249 -11.59 -6.21 -3.35
CA LEU A 249 -12.87 -5.59 -3.08
C LEU A 249 -12.66 -4.11 -2.74
N TYR A 250 -13.19 -3.22 -3.56
CA TYR A 250 -13.05 -1.78 -3.43
C TYR A 250 -14.41 -1.11 -3.28
N GLY A 251 -14.46 -0.04 -2.51
CA GLY A 251 -15.65 0.77 -2.32
C GLY A 251 -15.30 2.22 -1.93
N PRO A 252 -14.89 2.47 -0.67
CA PRO A 252 -14.64 3.84 -0.18
C PRO A 252 -13.35 4.48 -0.73
N THR A 253 -12.43 3.69 -1.26
CA THR A 253 -11.14 4.14 -1.82
C THR A 253 -11.07 3.97 -3.32
N SER A 254 -10.16 4.71 -3.98
CA SER A 254 -10.01 4.65 -5.43
C SER A 254 -9.34 3.35 -5.87
N SER A 255 -10.04 2.60 -6.72
CA SER A 255 -9.47 1.41 -7.37
C SER A 255 -8.58 1.76 -8.56
N LYS A 256 -8.64 2.99 -9.06
CA LYS A 256 -7.88 3.47 -10.21
C LYS A 256 -6.40 3.63 -9.90
N GLU A 257 -6.05 3.82 -8.61
CA GLU A 257 -4.67 3.96 -8.14
C GLU A 257 -3.89 2.62 -8.09
N ILE A 258 -4.56 1.49 -8.33
CA ILE A 258 -4.01 0.16 -8.11
C ILE A 258 -3.73 -0.56 -9.43
N CYS A 259 -2.46 -0.87 -9.68
CA CYS A 259 -2.06 -1.78 -10.76
C CYS A 259 -2.13 -3.24 -10.28
N LEU A 260 -2.94 -4.06 -10.94
CA LEU A 260 -3.05 -5.50 -10.65
C LEU A 260 -1.97 -6.35 -11.34
N TYR A 261 -1.09 -5.76 -12.13
CA TYR A 261 -0.05 -6.46 -12.90
C TYR A 261 -0.60 -7.66 -13.70
N ASN A 262 -1.82 -7.56 -14.22
CA ASN A 262 -2.56 -8.61 -14.94
C ASN A 262 -2.80 -9.90 -14.12
N ARG A 263 -2.72 -9.83 -12.79
CA ARG A 263 -2.87 -10.99 -11.88
C ARG A 263 -4.15 -10.96 -11.04
N GLY A 264 -5.14 -10.17 -11.41
CA GLY A 264 -6.32 -10.09 -10.57
C GLY A 264 -7.54 -9.43 -11.19
N ILE A 265 -8.58 -9.32 -10.37
CA ILE A 265 -9.85 -8.66 -10.69
C ILE A 265 -10.19 -7.72 -9.55
N ILE A 266 -10.60 -6.48 -9.88
CA ILE A 266 -11.21 -5.56 -8.94
C ILE A 266 -12.73 -5.71 -9.03
N LEU A 267 -13.38 -5.84 -7.89
CA LEU A 267 -14.83 -5.81 -7.77
C LEU A 267 -15.28 -4.55 -7.06
N LEU A 268 -16.11 -3.78 -7.73
CA LEU A 268 -16.74 -2.57 -7.21
C LEU A 268 -18.19 -2.86 -6.79
N PRO A 269 -18.77 -2.07 -5.86
CA PRO A 269 -20.16 -2.14 -5.49
C PRO A 269 -21.09 -1.94 -6.70
N GLU A 270 -22.15 -2.72 -6.78
CA GLU A 270 -23.26 -2.50 -7.71
C GLU A 270 -24.32 -1.64 -7.03
N THR A 271 -24.18 -0.34 -7.10
CA THR A 271 -25.05 0.65 -6.46
C THR A 271 -25.00 1.97 -7.24
N ASP A 272 -26.00 2.79 -7.05
CA ASP A 272 -26.14 4.16 -7.57
C ASP A 272 -25.52 5.22 -6.64
N TYR A 273 -24.74 4.82 -5.65
CA TYR A 273 -24.09 5.76 -4.72
C TYR A 273 -23.06 6.64 -5.42
N GLU A 274 -23.40 7.90 -5.62
CA GLU A 274 -22.53 8.91 -6.24
C GLU A 274 -21.28 9.22 -5.40
N CYS A 275 -21.28 8.86 -4.11
CA CYS A 275 -20.15 9.11 -3.22
C CYS A 275 -18.92 8.24 -3.50
N ILE A 276 -19.03 7.16 -4.29
CA ILE A 276 -17.94 6.20 -4.50
C ILE A 276 -16.94 6.69 -5.57
N PRO A 277 -15.62 6.70 -5.25
CA PRO A 277 -15.00 6.50 -3.94
C PRO A 277 -15.25 7.72 -3.03
N CYS A 278 -15.65 7.49 -1.77
CA CYS A 278 -15.94 8.59 -0.83
C CYS A 278 -14.70 9.16 -0.14
N LEU A 279 -13.61 8.41 -0.08
CA LEU A 279 -12.33 8.79 0.53
C LEU A 279 -12.45 9.25 1.99
N ILE A 280 -13.39 8.66 2.75
CA ILE A 280 -13.59 8.90 4.18
C ILE A 280 -13.64 7.58 4.94
N PRO A 281 -13.14 7.53 6.19
CA PRO A 281 -13.04 6.27 6.96
C PRO A 281 -14.39 5.79 7.54
N THR A 282 -15.38 6.67 7.64
CA THR A 282 -16.70 6.38 8.21
C THR A 282 -17.79 6.55 7.16
N CYS A 283 -18.71 5.58 7.06
CA CYS A 283 -19.82 5.64 6.12
C CYS A 283 -21.03 6.34 6.74
N THR A 284 -21.67 7.24 5.99
CA THR A 284 -22.89 7.94 6.38
C THR A 284 -24.14 7.35 5.74
N GLN A 285 -24.00 6.36 4.85
CA GLN A 285 -25.12 5.68 4.21
C GLN A 285 -25.70 4.63 5.16
N GLU A 286 -26.99 4.35 5.03
CA GLU A 286 -27.69 3.30 5.79
C GLU A 286 -27.05 1.92 5.58
N LYS A 287 -26.69 1.63 4.33
CA LYS A 287 -25.95 0.42 3.95
C LYS A 287 -24.59 0.79 3.39
N VAL A 288 -23.53 0.21 3.94
CA VAL A 288 -22.17 0.45 3.47
C VAL A 288 -22.00 -0.02 2.03
N CYS A 289 -21.31 0.75 1.20
CA CYS A 289 -21.10 0.42 -0.22
C CYS A 289 -20.53 -0.98 -0.43
N MET A 290 -19.63 -1.45 0.42
CA MET A 290 -19.03 -2.80 0.36
C MET A 290 -20.08 -3.92 0.38
N ASP A 291 -21.24 -3.71 1.02
CA ASP A 291 -22.33 -4.68 1.08
C ASP A 291 -23.09 -4.86 -0.25
N HIS A 292 -22.81 -4.00 -1.23
CA HIS A 292 -23.31 -4.11 -2.59
C HIS A 292 -22.39 -4.94 -3.52
N ILE A 293 -21.33 -5.53 -2.97
CA ILE A 293 -20.55 -6.56 -3.64
C ILE A 293 -21.14 -7.91 -3.22
N SER A 294 -21.84 -8.63 -4.11
CA SER A 294 -22.47 -9.88 -3.74
C SER A 294 -21.48 -11.05 -3.72
N PRO A 295 -21.63 -12.03 -2.79
CA PRO A 295 -20.82 -13.26 -2.75
C PRO A 295 -20.83 -14.02 -4.07
N GLU A 296 -21.94 -14.02 -4.79
CA GLU A 296 -22.11 -14.69 -6.09
C GLU A 296 -21.19 -14.07 -7.16
N ARG A 297 -21.04 -12.75 -7.16
CA ARG A 297 -20.08 -12.07 -8.06
C ARG A 297 -18.64 -12.41 -7.72
N VAL A 298 -18.31 -12.46 -6.43
CA VAL A 298 -16.97 -12.84 -5.98
C VAL A 298 -16.68 -14.28 -6.42
N PHE A 299 -17.63 -15.21 -6.24
CA PHE A 299 -17.49 -16.60 -6.69
C PHE A 299 -17.34 -16.73 -8.21
N LYS A 300 -18.06 -15.91 -8.98
CA LYS A 300 -17.87 -15.85 -10.45
C LYS A 300 -16.44 -15.44 -10.81
N ALA A 301 -15.87 -14.47 -10.09
CA ALA A 301 -14.48 -14.04 -10.28
C ALA A 301 -13.49 -15.15 -9.88
N VAL A 302 -13.75 -15.89 -8.79
CA VAL A 302 -12.95 -17.06 -8.38
C VAL A 302 -12.91 -18.09 -9.50
N ASN A 303 -14.07 -18.48 -10.04
CA ASN A 303 -14.12 -19.45 -11.14
C ASN A 303 -13.38 -18.95 -12.39
N LYS A 304 -13.42 -17.65 -12.69
CA LYS A 304 -12.67 -17.07 -13.80
C LYS A 304 -11.15 -17.17 -13.61
N ILE A 305 -10.65 -17.02 -12.36
CA ILE A 305 -9.22 -17.03 -12.07
C ILE A 305 -8.66 -18.44 -11.88
N LEU A 306 -9.41 -19.32 -11.17
CA LEU A 306 -8.94 -20.66 -10.82
C LEU A 306 -9.47 -21.75 -11.76
N GLY A 307 -10.66 -21.55 -12.37
CA GLY A 307 -11.26 -22.52 -13.28
C GLY A 307 -10.64 -22.57 -14.67
N SER A 308 -9.86 -21.54 -15.07
CA SER A 308 -9.12 -21.54 -16.34
C SER A 308 -7.81 -22.33 -16.30
N THR A 309 -7.41 -22.87 -15.16
CA THR A 309 -6.16 -23.64 -15.00
C THR A 309 -6.31 -25.15 -15.13
N GLU A 310 -7.50 -25.67 -15.50
CA GLU A 310 -7.73 -27.11 -15.73
C GLU A 310 -7.47 -27.58 -17.18
N HIS A 311 -6.92 -26.67 -18.04
CA HIS A 311 -6.68 -26.96 -19.47
C HIS A 311 -5.26 -26.57 -19.96
N GLU A 312 -4.25 -26.54 -19.07
CA GLU A 312 -2.85 -26.46 -19.49
C GLU A 312 -2.05 -27.68 -19.04
#